data_5a8b6bb379a54fe088e66054bc062ed8
#
_entry.id   5a8b6bb379a54fe088e66054bc062ed8
#
_cell.length_a   1.000
_cell.length_b   1.000
_cell.length_c   1.000
_cell.angle_alpha   90.00
_cell.angle_beta   90.00
_cell.angle_gamma   90.00
#
_symmetry.space_group_name_H-M   'P 1'
#
loop_
_entity.id
_entity.type
_entity.pdbx_description
1 polymer ?
#
loop_
_entity_poly.entity_id
_entity_poly.type
_entity_poly.pdbx_seq_one_letter_code
_entity_poly.pdbx_strand_id
1 'polypeptide(L)'
;MSQVLITGATGLVGGHLLRLLIQDRHINYIAAPTRRPLLDISGFFNPHDPQLTDALAQVQDPIDIAFCCLGTTRREAGSKEAFVHADYTLVVDTALTAKKLGAKHFLVVSSHGQRLL
;
A
#
# COMPACT_ATOMS: atom_id res chain seq x y z
N MET A 1 -14.40 -2.74 -14.16
CA MET A 1 -12.96 -2.46 -14.04
C MET A 1 -12.71 -1.74 -12.73
N SER A 2 -11.55 -1.97 -12.13
CA SER A 2 -11.27 -1.47 -10.79
C SER A 2 -10.05 -0.57 -10.77
N GLN A 3 -10.10 0.43 -9.91
CA GLN A 3 -8.97 1.31 -9.61
C GLN A 3 -8.47 0.96 -8.22
N VAL A 4 -7.18 0.72 -8.08
CA VAL A 4 -6.60 0.12 -6.89
C VAL A 4 -5.52 1.03 -6.30
N LEU A 5 -5.56 1.14 -4.97
CA LEU A 5 -4.49 1.74 -4.19
C LEU A 5 -3.80 0.63 -3.42
N ILE A 6 -2.47 0.59 -3.46
CA ILE A 6 -1.69 -0.36 -2.68
C ILE A 6 -0.58 0.37 -1.94
N THR A 7 -0.50 0.17 -0.61
CA THR A 7 0.63 0.63 0.19
C THR A 7 1.44 -0.57 0.65
N GLY A 8 2.73 -0.36 0.90
CA GLY A 8 3.63 -1.43 1.29
C GLY A 8 4.13 -2.27 0.13
N ALA A 9 4.11 -1.73 -1.09
CA ALA A 9 4.53 -2.47 -2.29
C ALA A 9 6.03 -2.79 -2.33
N THR A 10 6.84 -2.14 -1.49
CA THR A 10 8.28 -2.43 -1.41
C THR A 10 8.58 -3.70 -0.62
N GLY A 11 7.64 -4.18 0.19
CA GLY A 11 7.81 -5.42 0.92
C GLY A 11 7.61 -6.66 0.06
N LEU A 12 7.93 -7.82 0.62
CA LEU A 12 7.83 -9.08 -0.12
C LEU A 12 6.40 -9.38 -0.58
N VAL A 13 5.46 -9.34 0.36
CA VAL A 13 4.05 -9.63 0.05
C VAL A 13 3.47 -8.54 -0.85
N GLY A 14 3.72 -7.27 -0.52
CA GLY A 14 3.21 -6.16 -1.31
C GLY A 14 3.76 -6.15 -2.73
N GLY A 15 5.03 -6.50 -2.90
CA GLY A 15 5.64 -6.59 -4.22
C GLY A 15 5.02 -7.68 -5.08
N HIS A 16 4.75 -8.84 -4.50
CA HIS A 16 4.04 -9.91 -5.20
C HIS A 16 2.62 -9.49 -5.59
N LEU A 17 1.91 -8.88 -4.67
CA LEU A 17 0.55 -8.42 -4.94
C LEU A 17 0.54 -7.37 -6.06
N LEU A 18 1.47 -6.43 -6.02
CA LEU A 18 1.56 -5.41 -7.06
C LEU A 18 1.74 -6.04 -8.44
N ARG A 19 2.61 -7.04 -8.56
CA ARG A 19 2.84 -7.72 -9.83
C ARG A 19 1.59 -8.44 -10.33
N LEU A 20 0.83 -9.07 -9.42
CA LEU A 20 -0.43 -9.70 -9.78
C LEU A 20 -1.46 -8.68 -10.24
N LEU A 21 -1.53 -7.54 -9.56
CA LEU A 21 -2.47 -6.47 -9.94
C LEU A 21 -2.16 -5.90 -11.33
N ILE A 22 -0.88 -5.73 -11.65
CA ILE A 22 -0.46 -5.22 -12.96
C ILE A 22 -0.91 -6.16 -14.09
N GLN A 23 -0.93 -7.46 -13.83
CA GLN A 23 -1.30 -8.48 -14.82
C GLN A 23 -2.80 -8.69 -14.94
N ASP A 24 -3.59 -8.13 -14.04
CA ASP A 24 -5.03 -8.36 -14.02
C ASP A 24 -5.73 -7.41 -14.99
N ARG A 25 -6.46 -7.98 -15.95
CA ARG A 25 -7.18 -7.22 -16.97
C ARG A 25 -8.33 -6.39 -16.43
N HIS A 26 -8.85 -6.75 -15.27
CA HIS A 26 -9.98 -6.06 -14.65
C HIS A 26 -9.54 -4.83 -13.86
N ILE A 27 -8.25 -4.60 -13.75
CA ILE A 27 -7.68 -3.46 -13.06
C ILE A 27 -7.16 -2.48 -14.11
N ASN A 28 -7.72 -1.28 -14.14
CA ASN A 28 -7.38 -0.28 -15.13
C ASN A 28 -6.51 0.85 -14.57
N TYR A 29 -6.31 0.88 -13.26
CA TYR A 29 -5.47 1.89 -12.64
C TYR A 29 -4.95 1.37 -11.31
N ILE A 30 -3.65 1.58 -11.06
CA ILE A 30 -3.00 1.21 -9.81
C ILE A 30 -2.19 2.41 -9.34
N ALA A 31 -2.40 2.82 -8.09
CA ALA A 31 -1.55 3.78 -7.41
C ALA A 31 -0.80 3.05 -6.30
N ALA A 32 0.53 3.12 -6.34
CA ALA A 32 1.40 2.47 -5.37
C ALA A 32 2.36 3.51 -4.78
N PRO A 33 1.92 4.28 -3.77
CA PRO A 33 2.81 5.25 -3.13
C PRO A 33 3.89 4.55 -2.33
N THR A 34 5.12 5.03 -2.45
CA THR A 34 6.29 4.46 -1.78
C THR A 34 7.21 5.57 -1.28
N ARG A 35 8.14 5.21 -0.40
CA ARG A 35 9.14 6.16 0.04
C ARG A 35 10.28 6.33 -0.97
N ARG A 36 10.55 5.27 -1.74
CA ARG A 36 11.57 5.27 -2.79
C ARG A 36 10.94 4.86 -4.11
N PRO A 37 11.42 5.38 -5.23
CA PRO A 37 10.85 5.00 -6.52
C PRO A 37 11.04 3.50 -6.81
N LEU A 38 10.01 2.91 -7.40
CA LEU A 38 10.06 1.52 -7.86
C LEU A 38 10.53 1.53 -9.31
N LEU A 39 11.82 1.23 -9.53
CA LEU A 39 12.47 1.40 -10.83
C LEU A 39 12.36 0.18 -11.75
N ASP A 40 12.13 -0.99 -11.16
CA ASP A 40 12.17 -2.25 -11.92
C ASP A 40 10.82 -2.70 -12.44
N ILE A 41 9.76 -1.96 -12.13
CA ILE A 41 8.39 -2.32 -12.47
C ILE A 41 7.70 -1.12 -13.09
N SER A 42 6.85 -1.38 -14.08
CA SER A 42 6.07 -0.33 -14.75
C SER A 42 4.61 -0.75 -14.84
N GLY A 43 3.75 0.17 -15.30
CA GLY A 43 2.33 -0.11 -15.46
C GLY A 43 1.47 0.38 -14.32
N PHE A 44 1.99 1.30 -13.50
CA PHE A 44 1.25 1.86 -12.38
C PHE A 44 1.76 3.26 -12.04
N PHE A 45 0.95 4.01 -11.30
CA PHE A 45 1.34 5.31 -10.77
C PHE A 45 2.10 5.11 -9.47
N ASN A 46 3.34 5.59 -9.43
CA ASN A 46 4.22 5.43 -8.26
C ASN A 46 4.64 6.79 -7.71
N PRO A 47 3.75 7.49 -7.00
CA PRO A 47 4.18 8.68 -6.28
C PRO A 47 5.11 8.25 -5.16
N HIS A 48 6.22 8.97 -4.99
CA HIS A 48 7.19 8.61 -3.97
C HIS A 48 7.68 9.86 -3.26
N ASP A 49 7.93 9.69 -1.98
CA ASP A 49 8.41 10.75 -1.09
C ASP A 49 9.03 10.08 0.14
N PRO A 50 10.13 10.62 0.70
CA PRO A 50 10.68 10.07 1.94
C PRO A 50 9.67 9.98 3.07
N GLN A 51 8.65 10.85 3.06
CA GLN A 51 7.49 10.74 3.95
C GLN A 51 6.36 10.07 3.20
N LEU A 52 6.01 8.86 3.61
CA LEU A 52 4.97 8.09 2.92
C LEU A 52 3.62 8.81 2.91
N THR A 53 3.30 9.56 3.95
CA THR A 53 2.07 10.34 4.00
C THR A 53 2.01 11.36 2.86
N ASP A 54 3.15 11.94 2.48
CA ASP A 54 3.21 12.89 1.37
C ASP A 54 3.07 12.19 0.03
N ALA A 55 3.62 10.97 -0.09
CA ALA A 55 3.40 10.15 -1.27
C ALA A 55 1.92 9.78 -1.43
N LEU A 56 1.28 9.37 -0.34
CA LEU A 56 -0.16 9.07 -0.33
C LEU A 56 -0.99 10.28 -0.76
N ALA A 57 -0.61 11.47 -0.31
CA ALA A 57 -1.35 12.70 -0.63
C ALA A 57 -1.33 13.03 -2.13
N GLN A 58 -0.41 12.45 -2.89
CA GLN A 58 -0.35 12.65 -4.34
C GLN A 58 -1.36 11.82 -5.09
N VAL A 59 -1.98 10.83 -4.44
CA VAL A 59 -3.02 10.02 -5.06
C VAL A 59 -4.33 10.77 -4.94
N GLN A 60 -4.90 11.16 -6.07
CA GLN A 60 -6.12 11.97 -6.12
C GLN A 60 -7.20 11.37 -7.00
N ASP A 61 -6.91 10.29 -7.69
CA ASP A 61 -7.87 9.62 -8.56
C ASP A 61 -8.82 8.74 -7.73
N PRO A 62 -10.05 8.53 -8.20
CA PRO A 62 -10.98 7.64 -7.50
C PRO A 62 -10.39 6.23 -7.35
N ILE A 63 -10.63 5.62 -6.19
CA ILE A 63 -10.15 4.28 -5.88
C ILE A 63 -11.34 3.41 -5.50
N ASP A 64 -11.37 2.18 -6.00
CA ASP A 64 -12.42 1.21 -5.67
C ASP A 64 -11.98 0.27 -4.55
N ILE A 65 -10.72 -0.17 -4.58
CA ILE A 65 -10.17 -1.14 -3.64
C ILE A 65 -8.83 -0.64 -3.17
N ALA A 66 -8.58 -0.71 -1.87
CA ALA A 66 -7.29 -0.37 -1.30
C ALA A 66 -6.71 -1.57 -0.55
N PHE A 67 -5.42 -1.81 -0.76
CA PHE A 67 -4.67 -2.83 -0.06
C PHE A 67 -3.59 -2.15 0.78
N CYS A 68 -3.48 -2.55 2.04
CA CYS A 68 -2.38 -2.14 2.90
C CYS A 68 -1.56 -3.38 3.24
N CYS A 69 -0.35 -3.46 2.70
CA CYS A 69 0.52 -4.61 2.91
C CYS A 69 1.52 -4.30 4.01
N LEU A 70 1.38 -4.99 5.14
CA LEU A 70 2.24 -4.81 6.30
C LEU A 70 3.50 -5.65 6.12
N GLY A 71 4.59 -4.99 5.70
CA GLY A 71 5.83 -5.66 5.40
C GLY A 71 6.99 -5.36 6.35
N THR A 72 6.80 -4.41 7.26
CA THR A 72 7.85 -4.04 8.21
C THR A 72 7.98 -5.11 9.29
N THR A 73 9.16 -5.68 9.44
CA THR A 73 9.42 -6.62 10.51
C THR A 73 9.86 -5.86 11.76
N ARG A 74 9.73 -6.52 12.92
CA ARG A 74 10.20 -5.98 14.18
C ARG A 74 11.69 -5.60 14.10
N ARG A 75 12.47 -6.42 13.41
CA ARG A 75 13.90 -6.22 13.22
C ARG A 75 14.18 -4.96 12.40
N GLU A 76 13.46 -4.76 11.32
CA GLU A 76 13.61 -3.60 10.46
C GLU A 76 13.20 -2.32 11.17
N ALA A 77 12.19 -2.40 12.01
CA ALA A 77 11.72 -1.25 12.78
C ALA A 77 12.62 -0.89 13.96
N GLY A 78 13.50 -1.80 14.35
CA GLY A 78 14.47 -1.55 15.43
C GLY A 78 13.93 -1.79 16.83
N SER A 79 12.64 -1.69 17.06
CA SER A 79 12.03 -1.91 18.38
C SER A 79 10.56 -2.31 18.22
N LYS A 80 10.01 -2.87 19.28
CA LYS A 80 8.60 -3.26 19.31
C LYS A 80 7.69 -2.04 19.16
N GLU A 81 8.01 -0.96 19.82
CA GLU A 81 7.23 0.27 19.76
C GLU A 81 7.25 0.86 18.36
N ALA A 82 8.42 0.92 17.72
CA ALA A 82 8.52 1.43 16.36
C ALA A 82 7.76 0.55 15.38
N PHE A 83 7.81 -0.77 15.57
CA PHE A 83 7.08 -1.72 14.72
C PHE A 83 5.56 -1.51 14.83
N VAL A 84 5.05 -1.42 16.06
CA VAL A 84 3.61 -1.22 16.29
C VAL A 84 3.17 0.13 15.74
N HIS A 85 3.95 1.17 15.97
CA HIS A 85 3.64 2.51 15.50
C HIS A 85 3.61 2.57 13.96
N ALA A 86 4.60 1.99 13.31
CA ALA A 86 4.68 2.01 11.85
C ALA A 86 3.49 1.28 11.22
N ASP A 87 3.12 0.10 11.75
CA ASP A 87 1.98 -0.65 11.24
C ASP A 87 0.67 0.10 11.46
N TYR A 88 0.48 0.63 12.65
CA TYR A 88 -0.74 1.37 12.98
C TYR A 88 -0.89 2.61 12.10
N THR A 89 0.18 3.40 11.98
CA THR A 89 0.14 4.62 11.18
C THR A 89 -0.12 4.33 9.72
N LEU A 90 0.53 3.30 9.17
CA LEU A 90 0.33 2.91 7.78
C LEU A 90 -1.11 2.50 7.51
N VAL A 91 -1.68 1.69 8.38
CA VAL A 91 -3.06 1.22 8.23
C VAL A 91 -4.03 2.40 8.29
N VAL A 92 -3.88 3.28 9.28
CA VAL A 92 -4.79 4.42 9.45
C VAL A 92 -4.67 5.38 8.27
N ASP A 93 -3.47 5.74 7.87
CA ASP A 93 -3.26 6.68 6.77
C ASP A 93 -3.80 6.12 5.46
N THR A 94 -3.56 4.84 5.21
CA THR A 94 -4.08 4.19 4.00
C THR A 94 -5.60 4.13 4.02
N ALA A 95 -6.19 3.79 5.15
CA ALA A 95 -7.65 3.71 5.29
C ALA A 95 -8.31 5.06 5.08
N LEU A 96 -7.75 6.12 5.67
CA LEU A 96 -8.29 7.47 5.52
C LEU A 96 -8.20 7.95 4.07
N THR A 97 -7.07 7.70 3.42
CA THR A 97 -6.89 8.06 2.01
C THR A 97 -7.87 7.27 1.12
N ALA A 98 -7.99 5.97 1.36
CA ALA A 98 -8.91 5.12 0.61
C ALA A 98 -10.35 5.60 0.74
N LYS A 99 -10.78 5.92 1.96
CA LYS A 99 -12.12 6.42 2.23
C LYS A 99 -12.37 7.73 1.50
N LYS A 100 -11.43 8.65 1.57
CA LYS A 100 -11.52 9.94 0.91
C LYS A 100 -11.68 9.78 -0.60
N LEU A 101 -11.02 8.79 -1.19
CA LEU A 101 -11.04 8.54 -2.63
C LEU A 101 -12.19 7.63 -3.07
N GLY A 102 -13.07 7.23 -2.15
CA GLY A 102 -14.28 6.51 -2.47
C GLY A 102 -14.16 4.99 -2.49
N ALA A 103 -13.10 4.44 -1.92
CA ALA A 103 -12.91 2.99 -1.91
C ALA A 103 -14.04 2.28 -1.17
N LYS A 104 -14.53 1.21 -1.76
CA LYS A 104 -15.60 0.37 -1.19
C LYS A 104 -15.04 -0.80 -0.40
N HIS A 105 -13.79 -1.17 -0.65
CA HIS A 105 -13.13 -2.28 0.02
C HIS A 105 -11.75 -1.85 0.48
N PHE A 106 -11.41 -2.21 1.69
CA PHE A 106 -10.09 -1.97 2.25
C PHE A 106 -9.62 -3.26 2.91
N LEU A 107 -8.48 -3.78 2.45
CA LEU A 107 -7.92 -5.02 2.94
C LEU A 107 -6.53 -4.77 3.51
N VAL A 108 -6.29 -5.35 4.69
CA VAL A 108 -4.97 -5.34 5.30
C VAL A 108 -4.35 -6.71 5.09
N VAL A 109 -3.19 -6.75 4.44
CA VAL A 109 -2.47 -7.96 4.15
C VAL A 109 -1.20 -7.98 5.00
N SER A 110 -1.05 -9.01 5.81
CA SER A 110 0.11 -9.17 6.67
C SER A 110 1.01 -10.28 6.16
N SER A 111 2.32 -10.05 6.17
CA SER A 111 3.29 -11.09 5.85
C SER A 111 3.29 -12.21 6.88
N HIS A 112 2.76 -11.98 8.07
CA HIS A 112 2.62 -13.01 9.08
C HIS A 112 1.40 -13.90 8.86
N GLY A 113 0.45 -13.46 8.04
CA GLY A 113 -0.62 -14.28 7.50
C GLY A 113 -1.63 -14.86 8.48
N GLN A 114 -1.48 -14.63 9.76
CA GLN A 114 -2.26 -15.33 10.78
C GLN A 114 -3.08 -14.43 11.69
N ARG A 115 -3.02 -13.14 11.48
CA ARG A 115 -3.76 -12.22 12.32
C ARG A 115 -4.91 -11.63 11.54
N LEU A 116 -6.09 -11.81 12.09
CA LEU A 116 -7.28 -11.14 11.64
C LEU A 116 -7.37 -9.80 12.36
N LEU A 117 -7.54 -8.77 11.59
CA LEU A 117 -7.72 -7.44 12.15
C LEU A 117 -9.18 -7.03 12.07
#